data_469d478280eb8c2dcaa9b39f1bea35ad
#
_entry.id   469d478280eb8c2dcaa9b39f1bea35ad
#
_cell.length_a   1.000
_cell.length_b   1.000
_cell.length_c   1.000
_cell.angle_alpha   90.00
_cell.angle_beta   90.00
_cell.angle_gamma   90.00
#
_symmetry.space_group_name_H-M   'P 1'
#
loop_
_entity.id
_entity.type
_entity.pdbx_description
1 polymer ?
#
loop_
_entity_poly.entity_id
_entity_poly.type
_entity_poly.pdbx_seq_one_letter_code
_entity_poly.pdbx_strand_id
1 'polypeptide(L)'
;QMCIRDSLTGTPVGEKVAVIGGGLTGCEIAYELALQGKQPVIVEMKNDLIAQTGVCLANSSYLREWFAWKKVPVYLETTLQEVKDDSIVCKDASGKEITIPCDSVISSAGYIPNPLAPKGSNVSLVGDCDGVGNLRSVVWRAYEVAMKI
;
A
#
# COMPACT_ATOMS: atom_id res chain seq x y z
N GLN A 1 -2.15 14.16 -5.65
CA GLN A 1 -2.17 12.82 -5.04
C GLN A 1 -2.56 11.79 -6.09
N MET A 2 -1.72 10.82 -6.32
CA MET A 2 -1.99 9.67 -7.19
C MET A 2 -2.42 8.47 -6.37
N CYS A 3 -3.37 7.69 -6.86
CA CYS A 3 -3.63 6.38 -6.30
C CYS A 3 -2.76 5.32 -7.00
N ILE A 4 -2.62 4.15 -6.39
CA ILE A 4 -1.85 3.03 -6.92
C ILE A 4 -2.27 2.65 -8.34
N ARG A 5 -3.56 2.76 -8.67
CA ARG A 5 -4.11 2.49 -10.00
C ARG A 5 -3.48 3.39 -11.06
N ASP A 6 -3.32 4.68 -10.76
CA ASP A 6 -2.76 5.65 -11.69
C ASP A 6 -1.27 5.35 -11.98
N SER A 7 -0.53 4.93 -10.96
CA SER A 7 0.86 4.45 -11.07
C SER A 7 0.98 3.27 -12.02
N LEU A 8 0.09 2.27 -11.90
CA LEU A 8 0.07 1.08 -12.77
C LEU A 8 -0.34 1.40 -14.22
N THR A 9 -1.08 2.47 -14.45
CA THR A 9 -1.48 2.93 -15.81
C THR A 9 -0.47 3.86 -16.45
N GLY A 10 0.71 4.08 -15.85
CA GLY A 10 1.79 4.86 -16.40
C GLY A 10 1.63 6.37 -16.25
N THR A 11 0.83 6.84 -15.30
CA THR A 11 0.75 8.27 -14.98
C THR A 11 2.13 8.78 -14.54
N PRO A 12 2.64 9.86 -15.15
CA PRO A 12 3.96 10.37 -14.81
C PRO A 12 4.05 10.82 -13.35
N VAL A 13 5.13 10.49 -12.68
CA VAL A 13 5.49 11.00 -11.36
C VAL A 13 6.80 11.77 -11.44
N GLY A 14 7.01 12.70 -10.53
CA GLY A 14 8.23 13.46 -10.44
C GLY A 14 9.43 12.64 -9.97
N GLU A 15 10.45 13.32 -9.48
CA GLU A 15 11.72 12.70 -9.05
C GLU A 15 11.65 12.18 -7.61
N LYS A 16 11.08 12.98 -6.69
CA LYS A 16 10.95 12.66 -5.27
C LYS A 16 9.53 12.20 -4.97
N VAL A 17 9.34 10.92 -4.75
CA VAL A 17 8.02 10.32 -4.64
C VAL A 17 7.75 9.80 -3.24
N ALA A 18 6.74 10.36 -2.56
CA ALA A 18 6.28 9.83 -1.29
C ALA A 18 5.24 8.72 -1.52
N VAL A 19 5.55 7.50 -1.07
CA VAL A 19 4.64 6.34 -1.09
C VAL A 19 4.01 6.18 0.28
N ILE A 20 2.71 6.39 0.37
CA ILE A 20 1.94 6.31 1.61
C ILE A 20 1.32 4.93 1.74
N GLY A 21 1.85 4.15 2.69
CA GLY A 21 1.51 2.76 2.93
C GLY A 21 2.64 1.83 2.51
N GLY A 22 3.27 1.19 3.51
CA GLY A 22 4.37 0.23 3.37
C GLY A 22 3.89 -1.23 3.31
N GLY A 23 2.67 -1.49 2.84
CA GLY A 23 2.21 -2.82 2.48
C GLY A 23 2.97 -3.40 1.28
N LEU A 24 2.68 -4.66 0.90
CA LEU A 24 3.39 -5.31 -0.22
C LEU A 24 3.38 -4.43 -1.48
N THR A 25 2.21 -3.95 -1.88
CA THR A 25 2.07 -3.17 -3.10
C THR A 25 2.79 -1.81 -3.04
N GLY A 26 2.74 -1.11 -1.89
CA GLY A 26 3.49 0.14 -1.73
C GLY A 26 5.00 -0.07 -1.78
N CYS A 27 5.47 -1.16 -1.20
CA CYS A 27 6.88 -1.55 -1.30
C CYS A 27 7.29 -1.93 -2.73
N GLU A 28 6.46 -2.68 -3.47
CA GLU A 28 6.72 -3.02 -4.87
C GLU A 28 6.81 -1.76 -5.75
N ILE A 29 5.92 -0.79 -5.55
CA ILE A 29 5.96 0.50 -6.25
C ILE A 29 7.23 1.29 -5.89
N ALA A 30 7.56 1.41 -4.62
CA ALA A 30 8.77 2.12 -4.20
C ALA A 30 10.04 1.46 -4.77
N TYR A 31 10.06 0.12 -4.83
CA TYR A 31 11.14 -0.64 -5.45
C TYR A 31 11.27 -0.31 -6.94
N GLU A 32 10.15 -0.36 -7.69
CA GLU A 32 10.11 -0.06 -9.12
C GLU A 32 10.56 1.39 -9.41
N LEU A 33 10.07 2.36 -8.64
CA LEU A 33 10.47 3.76 -8.75
C LEU A 33 11.98 3.94 -8.54
N ALA A 34 12.55 3.26 -7.55
CA ALA A 34 13.98 3.31 -7.29
C ALA A 34 14.81 2.66 -8.41
N LEU A 35 14.32 1.58 -9.02
CA LEU A 35 14.95 0.99 -10.21
C LEU A 35 14.93 1.91 -11.43
N GLN A 36 13.91 2.75 -11.55
CA GLN A 36 13.80 3.81 -12.57
C GLN A 36 14.70 5.02 -12.28
N GLY A 37 15.47 5.01 -11.19
CA GLY A 37 16.37 6.09 -10.78
C GLY A 37 15.69 7.21 -10.00
N LYS A 38 14.41 7.07 -9.64
CA LYS A 38 13.69 8.04 -8.80
C LYS A 38 14.06 7.89 -7.33
N GLN A 39 13.65 8.84 -6.52
CA GLN A 39 13.93 8.92 -5.09
C GLN A 39 12.65 8.66 -4.26
N PRO A 40 12.21 7.41 -4.12
CA PRO A 40 11.05 7.10 -3.29
C PRO A 40 11.36 7.25 -1.80
N VAL A 41 10.35 7.64 -1.04
CA VAL A 41 10.31 7.56 0.42
C VAL A 41 9.04 6.83 0.82
N ILE A 42 9.14 5.91 1.78
CA ILE A 42 7.99 5.12 2.26
C ILE A 42 7.55 5.65 3.62
N VAL A 43 6.25 5.93 3.76
CA VAL A 43 5.63 6.29 5.04
C VAL A 43 4.63 5.21 5.41
N GLU A 44 4.84 4.55 6.55
CA GLU A 44 4.02 3.44 7.04
C GLU A 44 3.59 3.68 8.49
N MET A 45 2.30 3.51 8.75
CA MET A 45 1.71 3.70 10.08
C MET A 45 2.04 2.55 11.04
N LYS A 46 2.40 1.38 10.53
CA LYS A 46 2.80 0.24 11.36
C LYS A 46 4.29 0.30 11.70
N ASN A 47 4.69 -0.57 12.59
CA ASN A 47 6.09 -0.70 13.07
C ASN A 47 6.99 -1.52 12.16
N ASP A 48 6.47 -2.01 11.02
CA ASP A 48 7.25 -2.76 10.04
C ASP A 48 6.63 -2.66 8.64
N LEU A 49 7.46 -2.80 7.61
CA LEU A 49 7.00 -2.93 6.23
C LEU A 49 6.37 -4.30 6.01
N ILE A 50 5.34 -4.34 5.14
CA ILE A 50 4.66 -5.59 4.75
C ILE A 50 4.20 -6.38 5.98
N ALA A 51 3.71 -5.67 7.00
CA ALA A 51 3.23 -6.22 8.27
C ALA A 51 1.83 -6.85 8.12
N GLN A 52 1.67 -7.74 7.14
CA GLN A 52 0.44 -8.46 6.85
C GLN A 52 0.69 -9.97 6.77
N THR A 53 -0.30 -10.76 7.19
CA THR A 53 -0.23 -12.23 7.14
C THR A 53 -0.49 -12.75 5.73
N GLY A 54 0.07 -13.91 5.39
CA GLY A 54 -0.18 -14.59 4.13
C GLY A 54 0.65 -14.09 2.94
N VAL A 55 1.62 -13.23 3.19
CA VAL A 55 2.63 -12.82 2.18
C VAL A 55 3.79 -13.82 2.20
N CYS A 56 4.33 -14.11 1.02
CA CYS A 56 5.53 -14.93 0.90
C CYS A 56 6.71 -14.26 1.64
N LEU A 57 7.31 -14.98 2.57
CA LEU A 57 8.40 -14.47 3.39
C LEU A 57 9.61 -14.07 2.52
N ALA A 58 9.90 -14.80 1.46
CA ALA A 58 11.00 -14.47 0.55
C ALA A 58 10.83 -13.07 -0.07
N ASN A 59 9.62 -12.71 -0.52
CA ASN A 59 9.37 -11.40 -1.10
C ASN A 59 9.46 -10.29 -0.05
N SER A 60 8.86 -10.49 1.12
CA SER A 60 8.85 -9.46 2.16
C SER A 60 10.25 -9.22 2.74
N SER A 61 11.02 -10.27 2.99
CA SER A 61 12.41 -10.15 3.46
C SER A 61 13.30 -9.48 2.43
N TYR A 62 13.18 -9.92 1.15
CA TYR A 62 13.96 -9.32 0.07
C TYR A 62 13.74 -7.80 -0.04
N LEU A 63 12.49 -7.34 -0.04
CA LEU A 63 12.20 -5.91 -0.16
C LEU A 63 12.72 -5.11 1.04
N ARG A 64 12.54 -5.60 2.28
CA ARG A 64 13.08 -4.94 3.47
C ARG A 64 14.60 -4.80 3.42
N GLU A 65 15.30 -5.90 3.10
CA GLU A 65 16.76 -5.92 3.00
C GLU A 65 17.26 -5.01 1.87
N TRP A 66 16.56 -5.02 0.74
CA TRP A 66 16.89 -4.18 -0.40
C TRP A 66 16.76 -2.69 -0.08
N PHE A 67 15.68 -2.26 0.58
CA PHE A 67 15.50 -0.86 0.99
C PHE A 67 16.58 -0.43 1.98
N ALA A 68 16.91 -1.29 2.94
CA ALA A 68 18.00 -1.04 3.88
C ALA A 68 19.35 -0.92 3.17
N TRP A 69 19.66 -1.82 2.25
CA TRP A 69 20.89 -1.80 1.45
C TRP A 69 21.00 -0.56 0.57
N LYS A 70 19.92 -0.21 -0.13
CA LYS A 70 19.87 0.98 -0.99
C LYS A 70 19.66 2.28 -0.23
N LYS A 71 19.49 2.20 1.10
CA LYS A 71 19.22 3.36 1.96
C LYS A 71 18.00 4.18 1.53
N VAL A 72 16.96 3.50 1.04
CA VAL A 72 15.68 4.14 0.75
C VAL A 72 15.08 4.63 2.07
N PRO A 73 14.69 5.91 2.20
CA PRO A 73 14.10 6.41 3.43
C PRO A 73 12.78 5.71 3.74
N VAL A 74 12.66 5.16 4.95
CA VAL A 74 11.44 4.51 5.45
C VAL A 74 11.08 5.13 6.80
N TYR A 75 9.90 5.68 6.89
CA TYR A 75 9.31 6.24 8.12
C TYR A 75 8.24 5.29 8.62
N LEU A 76 8.59 4.46 9.60
CA LEU A 76 7.65 3.57 10.31
C LEU A 76 6.92 4.31 11.43
N GLU A 77 5.80 3.73 11.90
CA GLU A 77 4.97 4.31 12.95
C GLU A 77 4.61 5.78 12.69
N THR A 78 4.48 6.12 11.39
CA THR A 78 4.33 7.49 10.90
C THR A 78 3.09 7.59 10.03
N THR A 79 2.23 8.57 10.32
CA THR A 79 0.97 8.79 9.61
C THR A 79 0.98 10.08 8.82
N LEU A 80 0.49 10.04 7.59
CA LEU A 80 0.26 11.23 6.77
C LEU A 80 -0.83 12.10 7.41
N GLN A 81 -0.57 13.40 7.53
CA GLN A 81 -1.51 14.39 8.01
C GLN A 81 -1.99 15.32 6.89
N GLU A 82 -1.07 15.81 6.07
CA GLU A 82 -1.37 16.78 5.02
C GLU A 82 -0.47 16.58 3.81
N VAL A 83 -0.99 16.82 2.62
CA VAL A 83 -0.23 16.90 1.37
C VAL A 83 -0.17 18.36 0.94
N LYS A 84 1.04 18.90 0.73
CA LYS A 84 1.32 20.24 0.23
C LYS A 84 1.84 20.19 -1.20
N ASP A 85 2.10 21.31 -1.79
CA ASP A 85 2.54 21.39 -3.20
C ASP A 85 3.93 20.77 -3.42
N ASP A 86 4.82 20.86 -2.44
CA ASP A 86 6.23 20.45 -2.52
C ASP A 86 6.66 19.48 -1.42
N SER A 87 5.73 19.03 -0.58
CA SER A 87 6.03 18.23 0.60
C SER A 87 4.80 17.53 1.15
N ILE A 88 5.04 16.58 2.05
CA ILE A 88 4.00 16.02 2.93
C ILE A 88 4.33 16.35 4.38
N VAL A 89 3.30 16.53 5.19
CA VAL A 89 3.40 16.62 6.64
C VAL A 89 2.92 15.30 7.23
N CYS A 90 3.77 14.69 8.03
CA CYS A 90 3.51 13.43 8.71
C CYS A 90 3.64 13.60 10.23
N LYS A 91 3.11 12.65 10.98
CA LYS A 91 3.19 12.60 12.43
C LYS A 91 3.71 11.26 12.88
N ASP A 92 4.77 11.24 13.68
CA ASP A 92 5.36 10.03 14.23
C ASP A 92 4.61 9.51 15.47
N ALA A 93 5.02 8.36 16.01
CA ALA A 93 4.43 7.75 17.20
C ALA A 93 4.50 8.64 18.45
N SER A 94 5.46 9.56 18.53
CA SER A 94 5.59 10.51 19.65
C SER A 94 4.65 11.71 19.52
N GLY A 95 3.98 11.85 18.38
CA GLY A 95 3.15 12.97 18.06
C GLY A 95 3.90 14.16 17.43
N LYS A 96 5.19 13.99 17.12
CA LYS A 96 6.02 15.02 16.49
C LYS A 96 5.71 15.09 15.00
N GLU A 97 5.56 16.30 14.50
CA GLU A 97 5.40 16.56 13.07
C GLU A 97 6.74 16.46 12.33
N ILE A 98 6.71 15.83 11.16
CA ILE A 98 7.84 15.65 10.26
C ILE A 98 7.40 16.13 8.88
N THR A 99 8.13 17.06 8.28
CA THR A 99 7.90 17.46 6.90
C THR A 99 8.88 16.74 5.98
N ILE A 100 8.35 16.05 4.97
CA ILE A 100 9.13 15.27 4.01
C ILE A 100 8.97 15.91 2.63
N PRO A 101 10.04 16.45 2.03
CA PRO A 101 10.01 17.04 0.69
C PRO A 101 9.69 15.97 -0.37
N CYS A 102 8.71 16.23 -1.22
CA CYS A 102 8.38 15.41 -2.37
C CYS A 102 7.65 16.23 -3.42
N ASP A 103 7.73 15.81 -4.67
CA ASP A 103 7.03 16.42 -5.81
C ASP A 103 5.84 15.56 -6.28
N SER A 104 5.73 14.34 -5.77
CA SER A 104 4.63 13.42 -6.07
C SER A 104 4.29 12.57 -4.85
N VAL A 105 3.00 12.24 -4.71
CA VAL A 105 2.49 11.38 -3.63
C VAL A 105 1.68 10.26 -4.22
N ILE A 106 2.03 9.02 -3.88
CA ILE A 106 1.30 7.81 -4.24
C ILE A 106 0.62 7.24 -3.00
N SER A 107 -0.71 7.12 -3.05
CA SER A 107 -1.48 6.50 -1.99
C SER A 107 -1.57 4.99 -2.20
N SER A 108 -0.98 4.22 -1.29
CA SER A 108 -1.03 2.75 -1.20
C SER A 108 -1.60 2.29 0.14
N ALA A 109 -2.59 3.04 0.67
CA ALA A 109 -3.15 2.83 2.01
C ALA A 109 -4.14 1.65 2.10
N GLY A 110 -4.22 0.81 1.06
CA GLY A 110 -5.09 -0.37 1.00
C GLY A 110 -6.42 -0.10 0.29
N TYR A 111 -7.30 -1.10 0.34
CA TYR A 111 -8.61 -1.08 -0.29
C TYR A 111 -9.72 -1.20 0.76
N ILE A 112 -10.87 -0.63 0.45
CA ILE A 112 -12.09 -0.77 1.24
C ILE A 112 -13.08 -1.60 0.43
N PRO A 113 -13.73 -2.63 1.03
CA PRO A 113 -14.78 -3.39 0.36
C PRO A 113 -15.90 -2.48 -0.15
N ASN A 114 -16.30 -2.68 -1.41
CA ASN A 114 -17.37 -1.90 -2.03
C ASN A 114 -18.33 -2.83 -2.79
N PRO A 115 -19.29 -3.46 -2.10
CA PRO A 115 -20.23 -4.37 -2.71
C PRO A 115 -21.23 -3.63 -3.61
N LEU A 116 -21.55 -4.24 -4.77
CA LEU A 116 -22.55 -3.71 -5.70
C LEU A 116 -23.99 -3.90 -5.21
N ALA A 117 -24.21 -4.83 -4.28
CA ALA A 117 -25.50 -5.09 -3.66
C ALA A 117 -25.32 -5.49 -2.19
N PRO A 118 -26.31 -5.24 -1.32
CA PRO A 118 -26.26 -5.72 0.05
C PRO A 118 -26.34 -7.26 0.09
N LYS A 119 -25.67 -7.85 1.08
CA LYS A 119 -25.78 -9.29 1.37
C LYS A 119 -27.23 -9.63 1.76
N GLY A 120 -27.79 -10.67 1.17
CA GLY A 120 -29.18 -11.07 1.40
C GLY A 120 -29.40 -12.57 1.23
N SER A 121 -30.65 -13.04 1.36
CA SER A 121 -31.00 -14.46 1.27
C SER A 121 -30.64 -15.11 -0.07
N ASN A 122 -30.67 -14.35 -1.15
CA ASN A 122 -30.35 -14.78 -2.52
C ASN A 122 -29.14 -14.04 -3.12
N VAL A 123 -28.38 -13.31 -2.31
CA VAL A 123 -27.17 -12.61 -2.71
C VAL A 123 -26.03 -12.97 -1.79
N SER A 124 -25.02 -13.62 -2.35
CA SER A 124 -23.77 -13.95 -1.65
C SER A 124 -22.63 -13.05 -2.17
N LEU A 125 -21.93 -12.42 -1.28
CA LEU A 125 -20.76 -11.62 -1.62
C LEU A 125 -19.49 -12.49 -1.55
N VAL A 126 -18.61 -12.37 -2.54
CA VAL A 126 -17.35 -13.10 -2.62
C VAL A 126 -16.23 -12.19 -3.09
N GLY A 127 -14.99 -12.50 -2.71
CA GLY A 127 -13.83 -11.69 -3.08
C GLY A 127 -13.73 -10.39 -2.32
N ASP A 128 -13.06 -9.39 -2.91
CA ASP A 128 -12.72 -8.14 -2.24
C ASP A 128 -13.92 -7.25 -1.92
N CYS A 129 -15.06 -7.49 -2.55
CA CYS A 129 -16.30 -6.76 -2.24
C CYS A 129 -16.92 -7.16 -0.88
N ASP A 130 -16.60 -8.35 -0.33
CA ASP A 130 -16.99 -8.81 1.01
C ASP A 130 -15.87 -8.55 2.04
N GLY A 131 -14.63 -8.69 1.61
CA GLY A 131 -13.46 -8.41 2.45
C GLY A 131 -12.18 -8.55 1.65
N VAL A 132 -11.39 -7.48 1.67
CA VAL A 132 -10.12 -7.42 0.94
C VAL A 132 -9.19 -8.55 1.38
N GLY A 133 -8.62 -9.25 0.40
CA GLY A 133 -7.77 -10.40 0.65
C GLY A 133 -6.75 -10.62 -0.46
N ASN A 134 -6.31 -11.84 -0.59
CA ASN A 134 -5.45 -12.29 -1.68
C ASN A 134 -6.19 -13.29 -2.58
N LEU A 135 -5.58 -13.66 -3.69
CA LEU A 135 -6.18 -14.58 -4.66
C LEU A 135 -6.64 -15.90 -4.01
N ARG A 136 -5.86 -16.44 -3.07
CA ARG A 136 -6.24 -17.65 -2.32
C ARG A 136 -7.54 -17.45 -1.55
N SER A 137 -7.67 -16.38 -0.79
CA SER A 137 -8.88 -16.11 0.01
C SER A 137 -10.11 -15.87 -0.87
N VAL A 138 -9.93 -15.22 -2.03
CA VAL A 138 -11.01 -15.01 -3.01
C VAL A 138 -11.52 -16.34 -3.57
N VAL A 139 -10.61 -17.21 -4.01
CA VAL A 139 -10.96 -18.54 -4.56
C VAL A 139 -11.66 -19.41 -3.49
N TRP A 140 -11.13 -19.45 -2.27
CA TRP A 140 -11.76 -20.23 -1.19
C TRP A 140 -13.16 -19.75 -0.84
N ARG A 141 -13.37 -18.46 -0.68
CA ARG A 141 -14.69 -17.88 -0.39
C ARG A 141 -15.69 -18.19 -1.51
N ALA A 142 -15.27 -18.08 -2.77
CA ALA A 142 -16.12 -18.44 -3.90
C ALA A 142 -16.51 -19.91 -3.88
N TYR A 143 -15.56 -20.80 -3.61
CA TYR A 143 -15.82 -22.24 -3.46
C TYR A 143 -16.78 -22.53 -2.33
N GLU A 144 -16.58 -21.95 -1.14
CA GLU A 144 -17.48 -22.15 0.02
C GLU A 144 -18.91 -21.69 -0.25
N VAL A 145 -19.12 -20.64 -1.02
CA VAL A 145 -20.44 -20.18 -1.44
C VAL A 145 -21.04 -21.14 -2.44
N ALA A 146 -20.30 -21.54 -3.47
CA ALA A 146 -20.78 -22.47 -4.50
C ALA A 146 -21.19 -23.83 -3.94
N MET A 147 -20.52 -24.31 -2.89
CA MET A 147 -20.84 -25.57 -2.23
C MET A 147 -22.11 -25.52 -1.36
N LYS A 148 -22.71 -24.35 -1.16
CA LYS A 148 -23.93 -24.14 -0.36
C LYS A 148 -25.17 -23.84 -1.21
N ILE A 149 -25.00 -23.69 -2.52
CA ILE A 149 -26.06 -23.51 -3.50
C ILE A 149 -26.45 -24.89 -4.06
#